data_e2574e270b38eb8e14b60b0fbfd34087
#
_entry.id   e2574e270b38eb8e14b60b0fbfd34087
#
_cell.length_a   1.000
_cell.length_b   1.000
_cell.length_c   1.000
_cell.angle_alpha   90.00
_cell.angle_beta   90.00
_cell.angle_gamma   90.00
#
_symmetry.space_group_name_H-M   'P 1'
#
loop_
_entity.id
_entity.type
_entity.pdbx_description
1 polymer ?
#
loop_
_entity_poly.entity_id
_entity_poly.type
_entity_poly.pdbx_seq_one_letter_code
_entity_poly.pdbx_strand_id
1 'polypeptide(L)'
;LKKNNPYTIQNIRLWCKLNNKSFELLSEKFNGNSKKLQWKCLKEDCGEEFEANWVNVLQNKGCGYCAGMKVSLSNCLAIKRPDLVDEWHPFKNGDLTPYDVTCNSNRVKPWWKCKKCGHEWKAIISNRNGINKTGCPECNKSKGEKQLDYILTKYNIPHDSQYIFNDLKGVGGGLLKFDIPVFWDEEKTKLRMLIEYDGIFHYEKQYKNDGHETIIIHDKLKNKYCKKHNIKLLRIPYWEFNNIEEILLKELQLM
;
A
#
# COMPACT_ATOMS: atom_id res chain seq x y z
N LEU A 1 -29.87 -13.19 -31.12
CA LEU A 1 -31.07 -13.83 -30.54
C LEU A 1 -32.26 -12.92 -30.79
N LYS A 2 -33.30 -13.41 -31.48
CA LYS A 2 -34.52 -12.65 -31.72
C LYS A 2 -35.18 -12.30 -30.37
N LYS A 3 -35.81 -11.12 -30.30
CA LYS A 3 -36.43 -10.54 -29.09
C LYS A 3 -37.41 -11.47 -28.31
N ASN A 4 -37.80 -12.58 -28.91
CA ASN A 4 -38.79 -13.54 -28.39
C ASN A 4 -38.22 -14.95 -28.17
N ASN A 5 -36.90 -15.15 -28.14
CA ASN A 5 -36.35 -16.47 -27.79
C ASN A 5 -36.09 -16.52 -26.30
N PRO A 6 -36.91 -17.25 -25.51
CA PRO A 6 -36.71 -17.34 -24.07
C PRO A 6 -35.37 -18.02 -23.78
N TYR A 7 -34.59 -17.44 -22.88
CA TYR A 7 -33.40 -18.11 -22.37
C TYR A 7 -33.80 -19.39 -21.65
N THR A 8 -33.25 -20.51 -22.10
CA THR A 8 -33.36 -21.80 -21.41
C THR A 8 -32.02 -22.17 -20.79
N ILE A 9 -32.01 -23.08 -19.85
CA ILE A 9 -30.78 -23.60 -19.24
C ILE A 9 -29.84 -24.16 -20.31
N GLN A 10 -30.36 -24.90 -21.29
CA GLN A 10 -29.58 -25.47 -22.38
C GLN A 10 -28.93 -24.36 -23.24
N ASN A 11 -29.67 -23.32 -23.57
CA ASN A 11 -29.15 -22.20 -24.36
C ASN A 11 -28.07 -21.43 -23.59
N ILE A 12 -28.22 -21.27 -22.28
CA ILE A 12 -27.23 -20.60 -21.44
C ILE A 12 -25.95 -21.47 -21.36
N ARG A 13 -26.07 -22.77 -21.15
CA ARG A 13 -24.92 -23.69 -21.15
C ARG A 13 -24.19 -23.68 -22.49
N LEU A 14 -24.92 -23.73 -23.61
CA LEU A 14 -24.35 -23.65 -24.95
C LEU A 14 -23.64 -22.32 -25.18
N TRP A 15 -24.26 -21.21 -24.77
CA TRP A 15 -23.64 -19.89 -24.89
C TRP A 15 -22.33 -19.81 -24.11
N CYS A 16 -22.27 -20.31 -22.88
CA CYS A 16 -21.06 -20.33 -22.07
C CYS A 16 -19.95 -21.13 -22.78
N LYS A 17 -20.29 -22.29 -23.36
CA LYS A 17 -19.35 -23.11 -24.12
C LYS A 17 -18.81 -22.42 -25.36
N LEU A 18 -19.71 -21.82 -26.17
CA LEU A 18 -19.35 -21.10 -27.40
C LEU A 18 -18.53 -19.83 -27.15
N ASN A 19 -18.68 -19.21 -25.97
CA ASN A 19 -17.92 -18.03 -25.58
C ASN A 19 -16.74 -18.34 -24.64
N ASN A 20 -16.32 -19.60 -24.57
CA ASN A 20 -15.16 -20.06 -23.80
C ASN A 20 -15.13 -19.50 -22.36
N LYS A 21 -16.30 -19.53 -21.67
CA LYS A 21 -16.37 -19.04 -20.29
C LYS A 21 -15.67 -20.01 -19.34
N SER A 22 -14.90 -19.47 -18.41
CA SER A 22 -14.19 -20.23 -17.37
C SER A 22 -15.09 -20.55 -16.15
N PHE A 23 -16.37 -20.79 -16.39
CA PHE A 23 -17.34 -21.25 -15.40
C PHE A 23 -18.48 -22.02 -16.07
N GLU A 24 -19.11 -22.90 -15.33
CA GLU A 24 -20.26 -23.70 -15.78
C GLU A 24 -21.50 -23.40 -14.97
N LEU A 25 -22.67 -23.60 -15.58
CA LEU A 25 -23.98 -23.41 -14.96
C LEU A 25 -24.41 -24.69 -14.23
N LEU A 26 -24.56 -24.61 -12.92
CA LEU A 26 -25.04 -25.70 -12.07
C LEU A 26 -26.57 -25.73 -11.97
N SER A 27 -27.25 -24.57 -12.01
CA SER A 27 -28.70 -24.49 -11.91
C SER A 27 -29.38 -25.30 -13.02
N GLU A 28 -30.49 -25.96 -12.67
CA GLU A 28 -31.31 -26.75 -13.59
C GLU A 28 -32.53 -25.99 -14.11
N LYS A 29 -32.94 -24.90 -13.44
CA LYS A 29 -34.10 -24.09 -13.82
C LYS A 29 -33.69 -22.62 -14.02
N PHE A 30 -34.27 -21.99 -15.05
CA PHE A 30 -34.09 -20.57 -15.35
C PHE A 30 -35.38 -19.81 -15.03
N ASN A 31 -35.34 -19.01 -13.99
CA ASN A 31 -36.50 -18.27 -13.46
C ASN A 31 -36.46 -16.77 -13.79
N GLY A 32 -35.75 -16.40 -14.86
CA GLY A 32 -35.63 -15.02 -15.37
C GLY A 32 -34.25 -14.39 -15.18
N ASN A 33 -34.00 -13.35 -15.97
CA ASN A 33 -32.69 -12.72 -16.14
C ASN A 33 -32.08 -12.13 -14.86
N SER A 34 -32.94 -11.66 -13.93
CA SER A 34 -32.52 -11.02 -12.68
C SER A 34 -32.41 -12.00 -11.50
N LYS A 35 -32.87 -13.23 -11.67
CA LYS A 35 -32.76 -14.24 -10.62
C LYS A 35 -31.35 -14.82 -10.59
N LYS A 36 -30.88 -15.10 -9.38
CA LYS A 36 -29.58 -15.73 -9.18
C LYS A 36 -29.59 -17.16 -9.67
N LEU A 37 -28.53 -17.53 -10.35
CA LEU A 37 -28.20 -18.88 -10.81
C LEU A 37 -26.94 -19.33 -10.09
N GLN A 38 -26.80 -20.62 -9.87
CA GLN A 38 -25.61 -21.25 -9.31
C GLN A 38 -24.61 -21.57 -10.41
N TRP A 39 -23.37 -21.20 -10.21
CA TRP A 39 -22.27 -21.38 -11.13
C TRP A 39 -21.08 -22.00 -10.43
N LYS A 40 -20.23 -22.73 -11.17
CA LYS A 40 -18.95 -23.23 -10.69
C LYS A 40 -17.82 -22.60 -11.53
N CYS A 41 -16.83 -22.06 -10.87
CA CYS A 41 -15.63 -21.56 -11.52
C CYS A 41 -14.75 -22.74 -11.99
N LEU A 42 -14.34 -22.74 -13.27
CA LEU A 42 -13.51 -23.79 -13.84
C LEU A 42 -12.02 -23.45 -13.87
N LYS A 43 -11.63 -22.32 -13.27
CA LYS A 43 -10.22 -21.98 -13.13
C LYS A 43 -9.57 -22.90 -12.10
N GLU A 44 -8.41 -23.45 -12.45
CA GLU A 44 -7.68 -24.42 -11.64
C GLU A 44 -7.42 -23.94 -10.21
N ASP A 45 -7.04 -22.66 -10.06
CA ASP A 45 -6.74 -22.05 -8.74
C ASP A 45 -7.97 -21.51 -8.01
N CYS A 46 -9.20 -21.78 -8.49
CA CYS A 46 -10.41 -21.28 -7.84
C CYS A 46 -11.37 -22.41 -7.49
N GLY A 47 -12.01 -23.03 -8.50
CA GLY A 47 -12.97 -24.13 -8.27
C GLY A 47 -14.24 -23.77 -7.49
N GLU A 48 -14.40 -22.50 -7.08
CA GLU A 48 -15.45 -22.06 -6.16
C GLU A 48 -16.83 -22.02 -6.83
N GLU A 49 -17.86 -22.36 -6.06
CA GLU A 49 -19.24 -22.14 -6.46
C GLU A 49 -19.69 -20.72 -6.12
N PHE A 50 -20.43 -20.09 -7.02
CA PHE A 50 -20.87 -18.72 -6.83
C PHE A 50 -22.25 -18.45 -7.42
N GLU A 51 -22.91 -17.44 -6.90
CA GLU A 51 -24.18 -16.96 -7.42
C GLU A 51 -24.00 -15.73 -8.29
N ALA A 52 -24.60 -15.76 -9.49
CA ALA A 52 -24.73 -14.59 -10.36
C ALA A 52 -26.01 -14.67 -11.17
N ASN A 53 -26.63 -13.54 -11.47
CA ASN A 53 -27.73 -13.50 -12.42
C ASN A 53 -27.23 -13.51 -13.87
N TRP A 54 -28.10 -13.89 -14.79
CA TRP A 54 -27.73 -14.01 -16.20
C TRP A 54 -27.24 -12.69 -16.81
N VAL A 55 -27.83 -11.56 -16.44
CA VAL A 55 -27.43 -10.23 -16.91
C VAL A 55 -25.97 -9.93 -16.55
N ASN A 56 -25.56 -10.23 -15.32
CA ASN A 56 -24.18 -10.03 -14.87
C ASN A 56 -23.19 -10.90 -15.69
N VAL A 57 -23.56 -12.13 -15.98
CA VAL A 57 -22.76 -13.05 -16.77
C VAL A 57 -22.59 -12.55 -18.20
N LEU A 58 -23.66 -12.05 -18.84
CA LEU A 58 -23.60 -11.41 -20.15
C LEU A 58 -22.68 -10.17 -20.17
N GLN A 59 -22.62 -9.43 -19.06
CA GLN A 59 -21.71 -8.27 -18.89
C GLN A 59 -20.28 -8.67 -18.52
N ASN A 60 -19.89 -9.94 -18.69
CA ASN A 60 -18.60 -10.48 -18.30
C ASN A 60 -18.26 -10.38 -16.79
N LYS A 61 -19.27 -10.18 -15.94
CA LYS A 61 -19.10 -10.28 -14.50
C LYS A 61 -19.11 -11.79 -14.12
N GLY A 62 -17.94 -12.32 -13.88
CA GLY A 62 -17.74 -13.75 -13.56
C GLY A 62 -17.68 -14.04 -12.07
N CYS A 63 -16.84 -14.98 -11.70
CA CYS A 63 -16.63 -15.43 -10.33
C CYS A 63 -16.14 -14.30 -9.40
N GLY A 64 -16.90 -14.00 -8.35
CA GLY A 64 -16.58 -12.98 -7.37
C GLY A 64 -15.31 -13.29 -6.55
N TYR A 65 -14.97 -14.57 -6.43
CA TYR A 65 -13.72 -15.00 -5.78
C TYR A 65 -12.51 -14.68 -6.64
N CYS A 66 -12.56 -15.00 -7.94
CA CYS A 66 -11.48 -14.62 -8.87
C CYS A 66 -11.32 -13.11 -9.01
N ALA A 67 -12.41 -12.34 -8.84
CA ALA A 67 -12.39 -10.88 -8.86
C ALA A 67 -11.94 -10.27 -7.52
N GLY A 68 -11.67 -11.08 -6.49
CA GLY A 68 -11.27 -10.60 -5.16
C GLY A 68 -12.37 -9.90 -4.37
N MET A 69 -13.63 -9.99 -4.81
CA MET A 69 -14.79 -9.41 -4.11
C MET A 69 -15.29 -10.29 -2.97
N LYS A 70 -15.03 -11.58 -3.03
CA LYS A 70 -15.33 -12.57 -2.00
C LYS A 70 -14.06 -13.29 -1.60
N VAL A 71 -13.99 -13.68 -0.33
CA VAL A 71 -12.87 -14.42 0.23
C VAL A 71 -13.22 -15.91 0.32
N SER A 72 -12.27 -16.76 0.00
CA SER A 72 -12.32 -18.21 0.20
C SER A 72 -10.90 -18.72 0.46
N LEU A 73 -10.77 -19.99 0.76
CA LEU A 73 -9.45 -20.62 0.91
C LEU A 73 -8.61 -20.53 -0.36
N SER A 74 -9.26 -20.51 -1.54
CA SER A 74 -8.54 -20.45 -2.82
C SER A 74 -7.86 -19.10 -3.09
N ASN A 75 -8.31 -18.01 -2.45
CA ASN A 75 -7.83 -16.64 -2.73
C ASN A 75 -7.45 -15.82 -1.51
N CYS A 76 -7.54 -16.37 -0.29
CA CYS A 76 -7.19 -15.64 0.92
C CYS A 76 -5.68 -15.33 1.01
N LEU A 77 -5.34 -14.33 1.82
CA LEU A 77 -3.97 -13.90 2.06
C LEU A 77 -3.12 -15.05 2.62
N ALA A 78 -3.69 -15.84 3.54
CA ALA A 78 -2.99 -16.93 4.20
C ALA A 78 -2.41 -17.96 3.21
N ILE A 79 -3.17 -18.30 2.19
CA ILE A 79 -2.75 -19.30 1.18
C ILE A 79 -1.90 -18.68 0.08
N LYS A 80 -2.28 -17.49 -0.41
CA LYS A 80 -1.59 -16.86 -1.55
C LYS A 80 -0.27 -16.16 -1.16
N ARG A 81 -0.13 -15.75 0.11
CA ARG A 81 1.04 -15.01 0.60
C ARG A 81 1.44 -15.44 2.02
N PRO A 82 1.87 -16.70 2.19
CA PRO A 82 2.31 -17.21 3.50
C PRO A 82 3.47 -16.39 4.08
N ASP A 83 4.30 -15.78 3.23
CA ASP A 83 5.38 -14.87 3.64
C ASP A 83 4.88 -13.63 4.41
N LEU A 84 3.68 -13.15 4.09
CA LEU A 84 3.06 -12.03 4.80
C LEU A 84 2.33 -12.45 6.07
N VAL A 85 1.87 -13.71 6.16
CA VAL A 85 1.23 -14.24 7.37
C VAL A 85 2.16 -14.17 8.57
N ASP A 86 3.41 -14.45 8.35
CA ASP A 86 4.43 -14.41 9.39
C ASP A 86 4.71 -13.01 9.96
N GLU A 87 4.33 -11.96 9.24
CA GLU A 87 4.40 -10.58 9.70
C GLU A 87 3.03 -10.04 10.14
N TRP A 88 1.96 -10.86 10.07
CA TRP A 88 0.65 -10.50 10.60
C TRP A 88 0.72 -10.34 12.12
N HIS A 89 0.27 -9.18 12.64
CA HIS A 89 0.40 -8.93 14.07
C HIS A 89 -0.47 -9.91 14.87
N PRO A 90 0.09 -10.66 15.85
CA PRO A 90 -0.60 -11.76 16.49
C PRO A 90 -1.84 -11.36 17.31
N PHE A 91 -1.88 -10.11 17.82
CA PHE A 91 -2.93 -9.68 18.76
C PHE A 91 -3.69 -8.41 18.34
N LYS A 92 -3.06 -7.48 17.60
CA LYS A 92 -3.65 -6.14 17.35
C LYS A 92 -4.72 -6.11 16.26
N ASN A 93 -4.97 -7.23 15.60
CA ASN A 93 -5.98 -7.33 14.53
C ASN A 93 -7.33 -7.85 15.03
N GLY A 94 -7.49 -8.10 16.35
CA GLY A 94 -8.70 -8.70 16.92
C GLY A 94 -9.00 -10.05 16.29
N ASP A 95 -10.24 -10.26 15.91
CA ASP A 95 -10.70 -11.51 15.27
C ASP A 95 -10.35 -11.61 13.79
N LEU A 96 -9.81 -10.52 13.18
CA LEU A 96 -9.44 -10.52 11.77
C LEU A 96 -8.19 -11.34 11.53
N THR A 97 -8.29 -12.36 10.70
CA THR A 97 -7.21 -13.27 10.35
C THR A 97 -6.79 -13.14 8.88
N PRO A 98 -5.61 -13.65 8.48
CA PRO A 98 -5.21 -13.70 7.07
C PRO A 98 -6.11 -14.56 6.18
N TYR A 99 -6.98 -15.40 6.76
CA TYR A 99 -7.97 -16.19 6.01
C TYR A 99 -9.22 -15.37 5.62
N ASP A 100 -9.47 -14.24 6.31
CA ASP A 100 -10.66 -13.41 6.10
C ASP A 100 -10.46 -12.31 5.06
N VAL A 101 -9.28 -12.21 4.46
CA VAL A 101 -8.89 -11.14 3.54
C VAL A 101 -8.21 -11.67 2.29
N THR A 102 -8.37 -10.97 1.16
CA THR A 102 -7.62 -11.27 -0.07
C THR A 102 -6.33 -10.45 -0.15
N CYS A 103 -5.35 -10.92 -0.94
CA CYS A 103 -4.09 -10.23 -1.19
C CYS A 103 -4.25 -8.82 -1.79
N ASN A 104 -5.33 -8.57 -2.51
CA ASN A 104 -5.61 -7.31 -3.20
C ASN A 104 -6.57 -6.41 -2.42
N SER A 105 -6.85 -6.73 -1.15
CA SER A 105 -7.70 -5.90 -0.30
C SER A 105 -7.08 -4.51 -0.11
N ASN A 106 -7.76 -3.48 -0.63
CA ASN A 106 -7.35 -2.08 -0.57
C ASN A 106 -8.09 -1.28 0.52
N ARG A 107 -9.03 -1.90 1.23
CA ARG A 107 -9.83 -1.27 2.29
C ARG A 107 -9.42 -1.71 3.68
N VAL A 108 -8.73 -2.86 3.80
CA VAL A 108 -8.30 -3.41 5.07
C VAL A 108 -6.86 -2.99 5.34
N LYS A 109 -6.65 -2.36 6.50
CA LYS A 109 -5.35 -1.85 6.97
C LYS A 109 -4.98 -2.48 8.31
N PRO A 110 -4.57 -3.76 8.30
CA PRO A 110 -4.21 -4.47 9.52
C PRO A 110 -2.89 -3.98 10.12
N TRP A 111 -2.64 -4.40 11.36
CA TRP A 111 -1.35 -4.31 11.99
C TRP A 111 -0.41 -5.40 11.50
N TRP A 112 0.84 -5.03 11.31
CA TRP A 112 1.95 -5.90 10.94
C TRP A 112 3.04 -5.81 11.99
N LYS A 113 3.82 -6.89 12.14
CA LYS A 113 5.00 -6.94 12.99
C LYS A 113 6.19 -7.46 12.18
N CYS A 114 7.24 -6.67 12.09
CA CYS A 114 8.43 -7.03 11.32
C CYS A 114 9.19 -8.19 11.96
N LYS A 115 9.49 -9.23 11.21
CA LYS A 115 10.31 -10.36 11.66
C LYS A 115 11.76 -9.97 11.95
N LYS A 116 12.29 -8.95 11.25
CA LYS A 116 13.71 -8.57 11.34
C LYS A 116 13.98 -7.65 12.52
N CYS A 117 13.16 -6.62 12.73
CA CYS A 117 13.40 -5.58 13.73
C CYS A 117 12.32 -5.48 14.82
N GLY A 118 11.23 -6.26 14.74
CA GLY A 118 10.14 -6.22 15.69
C GLY A 118 9.20 -5.02 15.56
N HIS A 119 9.49 -4.05 14.67
CA HIS A 119 8.68 -2.86 14.49
C HIS A 119 7.23 -3.23 14.10
N GLU A 120 6.28 -2.50 14.67
CA GLU A 120 4.86 -2.73 14.49
C GLU A 120 4.23 -1.53 13.77
N TRP A 121 3.50 -1.79 12.68
CA TRP A 121 2.87 -0.72 11.88
C TRP A 121 1.57 -1.16 11.24
N LYS A 122 0.79 -0.19 10.76
CA LYS A 122 -0.40 -0.44 9.93
C LYS A 122 -0.10 -0.21 8.46
N ALA A 123 -0.49 -1.15 7.61
CA ALA A 123 -0.41 -0.98 6.16
C ALA A 123 -1.56 -1.70 5.46
N ILE A 124 -2.05 -1.11 4.36
CA ILE A 124 -3.07 -1.72 3.49
C ILE A 124 -2.48 -2.98 2.85
N ILE A 125 -3.27 -4.07 2.80
CA ILE A 125 -2.81 -5.38 2.31
C ILE A 125 -2.33 -5.29 0.86
N SER A 126 -3.08 -4.64 -0.03
CA SER A 126 -2.68 -4.50 -1.43
C SER A 126 -1.34 -3.79 -1.63
N ASN A 127 -0.98 -2.84 -0.75
CA ASN A 127 0.32 -2.16 -0.80
C ASN A 127 1.48 -3.11 -0.46
N ARG A 128 1.22 -4.15 0.32
CA ARG A 128 2.21 -5.16 0.66
C ARG A 128 2.33 -6.27 -0.38
N ASN A 129 1.29 -6.46 -1.18
CA ASN A 129 1.23 -7.50 -2.22
C ASN A 129 1.66 -7.01 -3.62
N GLY A 130 1.58 -5.71 -3.90
CA GLY A 130 1.80 -5.12 -5.22
C GLY A 130 3.23 -5.24 -5.76
N ILE A 131 3.45 -4.74 -6.98
CA ILE A 131 4.77 -4.68 -7.65
C ILE A 131 5.76 -3.86 -6.80
N ASN A 132 5.29 -2.75 -6.21
CA ASN A 132 6.06 -1.90 -5.30
C ASN A 132 5.83 -2.32 -3.84
N LYS A 133 6.11 -3.58 -3.52
CA LYS A 133 5.92 -4.15 -2.18
C LYS A 133 6.45 -3.23 -1.08
N THR A 134 5.56 -2.64 -0.30
CA THR A 134 5.97 -1.89 0.88
C THR A 134 6.32 -2.85 2.00
N GLY A 135 7.58 -2.84 2.42
CA GLY A 135 8.06 -3.61 3.57
C GLY A 135 7.85 -2.87 4.89
N CYS A 136 8.59 -3.30 5.90
CA CYS A 136 8.67 -2.60 7.18
C CYS A 136 9.26 -1.19 6.99
N PRO A 137 8.59 -0.13 7.42
CA PRO A 137 9.10 1.23 7.27
C PRO A 137 10.44 1.42 7.97
N GLU A 138 10.62 0.82 9.14
CA GLU A 138 11.86 0.92 9.91
C GLU A 138 13.05 0.24 9.23
N CYS A 139 12.84 -0.94 8.65
CA CYS A 139 13.91 -1.61 7.89
C CYS A 139 14.27 -0.86 6.61
N ASN A 140 13.32 -0.13 6.02
CA ASN A 140 13.47 0.58 4.76
C ASN A 140 14.08 1.99 4.92
N LYS A 141 14.23 2.49 6.15
CA LYS A 141 14.97 3.74 6.38
C LYS A 141 16.38 3.64 5.79
N SER A 142 16.83 4.69 5.15
CA SER A 142 18.21 4.82 4.68
C SER A 142 19.21 4.77 5.84
N LYS A 143 20.48 4.57 5.55
CA LYS A 143 21.54 4.64 6.58
C LYS A 143 21.56 6.01 7.26
N GLY A 144 21.38 7.09 6.49
CA GLY A 144 21.34 8.45 7.03
C GLY A 144 20.17 8.71 7.94
N GLU A 145 18.95 8.29 7.54
CA GLU A 145 17.78 8.39 8.41
C GLU A 145 17.94 7.62 9.72
N LYS A 146 18.54 6.41 9.68
CA LYS A 146 18.85 5.64 10.90
C LYS A 146 19.87 6.33 11.79
N GLN A 147 20.89 6.95 11.21
CA GLN A 147 21.91 7.70 11.95
C GLN A 147 21.31 8.95 12.62
N LEU A 148 20.45 9.68 11.90
CA LEU A 148 19.71 10.82 12.42
C LEU A 148 18.82 10.43 13.61
N ASP A 149 18.01 9.39 13.43
CA ASP A 149 17.13 8.83 14.47
C ASP A 149 17.90 8.41 15.72
N TYR A 150 19.05 7.73 15.54
CA TYR A 150 19.94 7.34 16.63
C TYR A 150 20.48 8.56 17.41
N ILE A 151 20.98 9.59 16.69
CA ILE A 151 21.55 10.78 17.32
C ILE A 151 20.47 11.56 18.06
N LEU A 152 19.32 11.82 17.45
CA LEU A 152 18.21 12.53 18.08
C LEU A 152 17.72 11.79 19.35
N THR A 153 17.64 10.46 19.29
CA THR A 153 17.31 9.63 20.46
C THR A 153 18.39 9.74 21.56
N LYS A 154 19.67 9.65 21.18
CA LYS A 154 20.81 9.77 22.12
C LYS A 154 20.78 11.07 22.92
N TYR A 155 20.35 12.16 22.30
CA TYR A 155 20.27 13.49 22.95
C TYR A 155 18.88 13.82 23.49
N ASN A 156 17.95 12.86 23.55
CA ASN A 156 16.58 13.03 24.03
C ASN A 156 15.83 14.14 23.30
N ILE A 157 16.03 14.29 22.00
CA ILE A 157 15.35 15.28 21.18
C ILE A 157 14.02 14.70 20.66
N PRO A 158 12.87 15.33 20.99
CA PRO A 158 11.57 14.86 20.49
C PRO A 158 11.51 14.90 18.97
N HIS A 159 11.32 13.74 18.35
CA HIS A 159 11.27 13.58 16.89
C HIS A 159 10.34 12.44 16.48
N ASP A 160 10.06 12.34 15.19
CA ASP A 160 9.31 11.24 14.60
C ASP A 160 9.91 10.85 13.25
N SER A 161 9.40 9.79 12.64
CA SER A 161 9.75 9.42 11.28
C SER A 161 8.63 9.82 10.33
N GLN A 162 8.99 10.50 9.25
CA GLN A 162 8.10 10.96 8.18
C GLN A 162 7.01 11.96 8.63
N TYR A 163 7.10 13.19 8.14
CA TYR A 163 6.10 14.24 8.36
C TYR A 163 5.42 14.66 7.06
N ILE A 164 4.12 14.91 7.12
CA ILE A 164 3.29 15.20 5.96
C ILE A 164 2.43 16.43 6.25
N PHE A 165 2.38 17.36 5.29
CA PHE A 165 1.38 18.42 5.29
C PHE A 165 0.26 18.05 4.30
N ASN A 166 -0.99 18.22 4.69
CA ASN A 166 -2.16 17.84 3.89
C ASN A 166 -2.33 18.66 2.59
N ASP A 167 -1.71 19.81 2.54
CA ASP A 167 -1.74 20.78 1.43
C ASP A 167 -0.48 20.76 0.56
N LEU A 168 0.58 20.03 0.94
CA LEU A 168 1.81 19.91 0.15
C LEU A 168 1.77 18.67 -0.75
N LYS A 169 1.48 18.91 -2.03
CA LYS A 169 1.39 17.85 -3.05
C LYS A 169 2.55 17.90 -4.03
N GLY A 170 3.05 16.73 -4.40
CA GLY A 170 4.05 16.55 -5.43
C GLY A 170 3.45 16.37 -6.83
N VAL A 171 4.31 16.08 -7.80
CA VAL A 171 3.92 15.68 -9.15
C VAL A 171 3.05 14.42 -9.06
N GLY A 172 1.91 14.42 -9.75
CA GLY A 172 0.93 13.33 -9.66
C GLY A 172 -0.05 13.41 -8.49
N GLY A 173 -0.01 14.49 -7.68
CA GLY A 173 -1.01 14.80 -6.64
C GLY A 173 -0.84 14.05 -5.31
N GLY A 174 0.17 13.19 -5.16
CA GLY A 174 0.51 12.55 -3.89
C GLY A 174 1.10 13.55 -2.89
N LEU A 175 0.87 13.33 -1.59
CA LEU A 175 1.43 14.15 -0.52
C LEU A 175 2.95 13.94 -0.41
N LEU A 176 3.71 15.02 -0.29
CA LEU A 176 5.14 14.97 -0.04
C LEU A 176 5.42 14.70 1.43
N LYS A 177 6.44 13.89 1.68
CA LYS A 177 6.88 13.51 3.03
C LYS A 177 8.25 14.10 3.30
N PHE A 178 8.45 14.59 4.51
CA PHE A 178 9.75 14.92 5.06
C PHE A 178 10.27 13.76 5.91
N ASP A 179 11.58 13.56 5.94
CA ASP A 179 12.17 12.39 6.58
C ASP A 179 11.99 12.41 8.09
N ILE A 180 12.39 13.50 8.77
CA ILE A 180 12.35 13.59 10.22
C ILE A 180 11.83 14.96 10.67
N PRO A 181 10.68 15.02 11.37
CA PRO A 181 10.27 16.19 12.13
C PRO A 181 10.95 16.19 13.50
N VAL A 182 11.40 17.35 13.94
CA VAL A 182 11.90 17.60 15.31
C VAL A 182 10.93 18.54 15.99
N PHE A 183 10.62 18.27 17.26
CA PHE A 183 9.63 19.03 18.03
C PHE A 183 10.26 19.74 19.21
N TRP A 184 9.56 20.74 19.75
CA TRP A 184 9.94 21.45 20.97
C TRP A 184 9.50 20.70 22.24
N ASP A 185 8.46 19.89 22.12
CA ASP A 185 7.77 19.22 23.25
C ASP A 185 7.71 17.71 23.05
N GLU A 186 7.68 16.96 24.16
CA GLU A 186 7.56 15.49 24.17
C GLU A 186 6.22 15.00 23.58
N GLU A 187 5.16 15.80 23.70
CA GLU A 187 3.85 15.52 23.12
C GLU A 187 3.82 15.67 21.61
N LYS A 188 4.93 16.16 21.01
CA LYS A 188 5.11 16.34 19.55
C LYS A 188 4.04 17.22 18.90
N THR A 189 3.63 18.28 19.63
CA THR A 189 2.60 19.21 19.18
C THR A 189 3.17 20.44 18.49
N LYS A 190 4.39 20.85 18.84
CA LYS A 190 5.06 22.06 18.33
C LYS A 190 6.27 21.71 17.47
N LEU A 191 6.10 21.79 16.18
CA LEU A 191 7.19 21.55 15.23
C LEU A 191 8.31 22.58 15.42
N ARG A 192 9.54 22.11 15.65
CA ARG A 192 10.76 22.91 15.75
C ARG A 192 11.44 23.07 14.40
N MET A 193 11.63 21.99 13.69
CA MET A 193 12.25 21.95 12.37
C MET A 193 11.97 20.64 11.67
N LEU A 194 12.26 20.62 10.37
CA LEU A 194 12.26 19.41 9.54
C LEU A 194 13.69 19.10 9.11
N ILE A 195 14.01 17.81 9.01
CA ILE A 195 15.30 17.32 8.51
C ILE A 195 15.04 16.40 7.32
N GLU A 196 15.84 16.57 6.26
CA GLU A 196 15.92 15.71 5.08
C GLU A 196 17.34 15.16 4.96
N TYR A 197 17.49 13.85 4.73
CA TYR A 197 18.74 13.25 4.37
C TYR A 197 18.78 12.97 2.87
N ASP A 198 19.51 13.81 2.17
CA ASP A 198 19.57 13.77 0.70
C ASP A 198 20.56 12.71 0.22
N GLY A 199 20.03 11.59 -0.28
CA GLY A 199 20.83 10.55 -0.92
C GLY A 199 21.43 11.01 -2.26
N ILE A 200 22.29 10.17 -2.85
CA ILE A 200 23.00 10.45 -4.10
C ILE A 200 22.07 10.86 -5.26
N PHE A 201 20.84 10.32 -5.31
CA PHE A 201 19.86 10.62 -6.36
C PHE A 201 19.32 12.05 -6.34
N HIS A 202 19.52 12.82 -5.27
CA HIS A 202 19.18 14.24 -5.21
C HIS A 202 20.18 15.11 -5.98
N TYR A 203 21.43 14.60 -6.19
CA TYR A 203 22.55 15.35 -6.76
C TYR A 203 23.03 14.80 -8.09
N GLU A 204 22.96 13.48 -8.28
CA GLU A 204 23.51 12.82 -9.45
C GLU A 204 22.44 12.09 -10.24
N LYS A 205 22.38 12.34 -11.55
CA LYS A 205 21.55 11.57 -12.47
C LYS A 205 22.20 10.21 -12.73
N GLN A 206 21.80 9.19 -11.97
CA GLN A 206 22.26 7.82 -12.22
C GLN A 206 21.26 7.12 -13.15
N TYR A 207 21.73 6.82 -14.38
CA TYR A 207 20.97 6.15 -15.45
C TYR A 207 19.80 6.97 -16.07
N LYS A 208 19.29 6.49 -17.20
CA LYS A 208 18.18 7.08 -18.00
C LYS A 208 16.82 7.01 -17.29
N ASN A 209 16.74 7.36 -16.01
CA ASN A 209 15.52 7.21 -15.24
C ASN A 209 14.84 8.56 -15.07
N ASP A 210 13.62 8.71 -15.57
CA ASP A 210 12.77 9.92 -15.49
C ASP A 210 12.47 10.38 -14.04
N GLY A 211 12.86 9.56 -13.05
CA GLY A 211 12.65 9.85 -11.63
C GLY A 211 13.49 11.02 -11.07
N HIS A 212 14.67 11.30 -11.62
CA HIS A 212 15.56 12.35 -11.12
C HIS A 212 14.93 13.76 -11.21
N GLU A 213 14.28 14.08 -12.33
CA GLU A 213 13.60 15.37 -12.49
C GLU A 213 12.45 15.53 -11.49
N THR A 214 11.74 14.45 -11.21
CA THR A 214 10.66 14.43 -10.21
C THR A 214 11.21 14.71 -8.80
N ILE A 215 12.35 14.12 -8.43
CA ILE A 215 13.02 14.37 -7.15
C ILE A 215 13.38 15.86 -7.02
N ILE A 216 14.02 16.44 -8.02
CA ILE A 216 14.39 17.87 -8.04
C ILE A 216 13.15 18.77 -7.90
N ILE A 217 12.06 18.44 -8.59
CA ILE A 217 10.81 19.21 -8.49
C ILE A 217 10.24 19.11 -7.07
N HIS A 218 10.21 17.90 -6.49
CA HIS A 218 9.73 17.70 -5.12
C HIS A 218 10.58 18.46 -4.10
N ASP A 219 11.90 18.47 -4.24
CA ASP A 219 12.81 19.23 -3.38
C ASP A 219 12.55 20.74 -3.45
N LYS A 220 12.36 21.27 -4.66
CA LYS A 220 11.98 22.67 -4.85
C LYS A 220 10.63 23.00 -4.19
N LEU A 221 9.64 22.11 -4.30
CA LEU A 221 8.34 22.28 -3.66
C LEU A 221 8.44 22.27 -2.13
N LYS A 222 9.18 21.32 -1.55
CA LYS A 222 9.45 21.24 -0.10
C LYS A 222 10.15 22.50 0.39
N ASN A 223 11.22 22.94 -0.26
CA ASN A 223 11.97 24.13 0.09
C ASN A 223 11.09 25.39 0.04
N LYS A 224 10.29 25.56 -1.04
CA LYS A 224 9.36 26.68 -1.19
C LYS A 224 8.29 26.67 -0.12
N TYR A 225 7.76 25.50 0.21
CA TYR A 225 6.74 25.32 1.26
C TYR A 225 7.28 25.75 2.63
N CYS A 226 8.42 25.20 3.03
CA CYS A 226 9.05 25.53 4.30
C CYS A 226 9.35 27.04 4.42
N LYS A 227 9.88 27.66 3.35
CA LYS A 227 10.12 29.11 3.31
C LYS A 227 8.82 29.90 3.47
N LYS A 228 7.75 29.52 2.77
CA LYS A 228 6.44 30.19 2.84
C LYS A 228 5.84 30.14 4.24
N HIS A 229 5.99 29.03 4.93
CA HIS A 229 5.40 28.78 6.25
C HIS A 229 6.35 29.06 7.42
N ASN A 230 7.52 29.65 7.15
CA ASN A 230 8.56 29.93 8.14
C ASN A 230 8.97 28.70 8.96
N ILE A 231 9.07 27.54 8.30
CA ILE A 231 9.50 26.27 8.88
C ILE A 231 10.98 26.11 8.59
N LYS A 232 11.79 25.89 9.63
CA LYS A 232 13.22 25.59 9.47
C LYS A 232 13.37 24.22 8.82
N LEU A 233 14.07 24.15 7.69
CA LEU A 233 14.40 22.90 6.97
C LEU A 233 15.91 22.74 6.93
N LEU A 234 16.41 21.67 7.55
CA LEU A 234 17.80 21.23 7.46
C LEU A 234 17.91 20.13 6.40
N ARG A 235 18.77 20.33 5.42
CA ARG A 235 19.08 19.30 4.43
C ARG A 235 20.52 18.83 4.62
N ILE A 236 20.71 17.52 4.80
CA ILE A 236 22.02 16.89 5.02
C ILE A 236 22.32 16.00 3.84
N PRO A 237 23.30 16.36 2.99
CA PRO A 237 23.68 15.57 1.85
C PRO A 237 24.42 14.30 2.26
N TYR A 238 24.34 13.25 1.44
CA TYR A 238 24.88 11.93 1.74
C TYR A 238 26.40 11.91 2.03
N TRP A 239 27.16 12.85 1.50
CA TRP A 239 28.61 12.95 1.78
C TRP A 239 28.94 13.52 3.17
N GLU A 240 27.96 14.14 3.84
CA GLU A 240 28.07 14.59 5.22
C GLU A 240 27.72 13.51 6.26
N PHE A 241 27.61 12.24 5.84
CA PHE A 241 27.19 11.14 6.71
C PHE A 241 27.98 11.07 8.02
N ASN A 242 29.30 11.26 7.97
CA ASN A 242 30.16 11.21 9.14
C ASN A 242 30.06 12.45 10.04
N ASN A 243 29.51 13.56 9.53
CA ASN A 243 29.40 14.85 10.22
C ASN A 243 27.98 15.11 10.72
N ILE A 244 27.05 14.15 10.56
CA ILE A 244 25.62 14.32 10.93
C ILE A 244 25.49 14.80 12.39
N GLU A 245 26.22 14.21 13.33
CA GLU A 245 26.14 14.56 14.75
C GLU A 245 26.54 16.01 15.00
N GLU A 246 27.68 16.46 14.47
CA GLU A 246 28.17 17.84 14.60
C GLU A 246 27.18 18.84 14.00
N ILE A 247 26.69 18.55 12.78
CA ILE A 247 25.70 19.39 12.08
C ILE A 247 24.44 19.52 12.93
N LEU A 248 23.91 18.42 13.46
CA LEU A 248 22.69 18.42 14.28
C LEU A 248 22.87 19.19 15.56
N LEU A 249 23.96 18.95 16.32
CA LEU A 249 24.20 19.64 17.59
C LEU A 249 24.33 21.15 17.40
N LYS A 250 25.02 21.57 16.35
CA LYS A 250 25.13 22.99 15.99
C LYS A 250 23.76 23.58 15.65
N GLU A 251 22.98 22.92 14.79
CA GLU A 251 21.67 23.42 14.37
C GLU A 251 20.63 23.44 15.50
N LEU A 252 20.75 22.53 16.45
CA LEU A 252 19.91 22.45 17.66
C LEU A 252 20.44 23.31 18.81
N GLN A 253 21.58 24.03 18.62
CA GLN A 253 22.23 24.88 19.63
C GLN A 253 22.55 24.12 20.93
N LEU A 254 23.08 22.91 20.77
CA LEU A 254 23.48 22.04 21.88
C LEU A 254 25.02 21.96 22.04
N MET A 255 25.75 22.74 21.25
CA MET A 255 27.21 22.93 21.32
C MET A 255 27.52 24.33 21.83
#